data_c0a175a3bb463ef75d5be9941238e92b
#
_entry.id   c0a175a3bb463ef75d5be9941238e92b
#
_cell.length_a   1.000
_cell.length_b   1.000
_cell.length_c   1.000
_cell.angle_alpha   90.00
_cell.angle_beta   90.00
_cell.angle_gamma   90.00
#
_symmetry.space_group_name_H-M   'P 1'
#
loop_
_entity.id
_entity.type
_entity.pdbx_description
1 polymer ?
#
loop_
_entity_poly.entity_id
_entity_poly.type
_entity_poly.pdbx_seq_one_letter_code
_entity_poly.pdbx_strand_id
1 'polypeptide(L)'
;MADDKLAELLKTQKSLTEWLEDIKHSDTALIRKEDNEKRERLKVLNKIIGLPFDKPTQFEAVELRDDNAEFMRFLDERGEELCALRLMPKKDDLPKLRMRGKTIKGAYAWFKEQDINSDDYRTDFVPHASDSSWATIFIVNQHGIQGEIIYGGHHQLTQGFHDNGAPSIFRYDFKTWSVTSGNDKALEHLKKLTDFIYVPDRSMQEQLTTRLGAAFINDYLLGYFETTDSSMGTWYIDYSQSLGNMYADTIVRTEPPKAKAIVTSQTGSSGKAKGKVCIVDPDNINVSFPDNGILVCEVTTPNYVPLMQKASAIVTDQGGILSHAAIVARELHKPCIVGTGNATKILKNDDLIFVDADAGTVV
;
A
#
# COMPACT_ATOMS: atom_id res chain seq x y z
N MET A 1 -2.34 14.30 -21.96
CA MET A 1 -1.87 15.45 -21.12
C MET A 1 -2.19 15.25 -19.63
N ALA A 2 -3.39 14.86 -19.21
CA ALA A 2 -3.65 14.51 -17.80
C ALA A 2 -2.93 13.19 -17.41
N ASP A 3 -2.99 12.17 -18.28
CA ASP A 3 -2.35 10.87 -18.03
C ASP A 3 -0.81 10.96 -17.98
N ASP A 4 -0.19 11.86 -18.77
CA ASP A 4 1.27 12.03 -18.74
C ASP A 4 1.74 12.72 -17.45
N LYS A 5 1.01 13.69 -16.94
CA LYS A 5 1.30 14.35 -15.66
C LYS A 5 1.14 13.40 -14.50
N LEU A 6 0.11 12.55 -14.54
CA LEU A 6 -0.13 11.53 -13.54
C LEU A 6 1.00 10.50 -13.54
N ALA A 7 1.44 10.04 -14.71
CA ALA A 7 2.57 9.13 -14.87
C ALA A 7 3.88 9.73 -14.34
N GLU A 8 4.06 11.04 -14.44
CA GLU A 8 5.25 11.75 -13.94
C GLU A 8 5.22 11.92 -12.42
N LEU A 9 4.06 12.25 -11.85
CA LEU A 9 3.80 12.25 -10.40
C LEU A 9 4.06 10.86 -9.78
N LEU A 10 3.67 9.78 -10.47
CA LEU A 10 3.86 8.41 -10.02
C LEU A 10 5.32 7.96 -10.02
N LYS A 11 6.18 8.53 -10.88
CA LYS A 11 7.63 8.23 -10.91
C LYS A 11 8.40 8.81 -9.72
N THR A 12 7.88 9.86 -9.10
CA THR A 12 8.51 10.59 -7.99
C THR A 12 7.92 10.25 -6.62
N GLN A 13 7.04 9.23 -6.54
CA GLN A 13 6.38 8.92 -5.27
C GLN A 13 7.34 8.35 -4.22
N LYS A 14 7.33 9.02 -3.08
CA LYS A 14 7.96 8.54 -1.85
C LYS A 14 7.29 7.25 -1.36
N SER A 15 8.06 6.41 -0.70
CA SER A 15 7.54 5.24 0.01
C SER A 15 6.72 5.68 1.24
N LEU A 16 5.88 4.79 1.77
CA LEU A 16 5.17 5.05 3.02
C LEU A 16 6.13 5.45 4.16
N THR A 17 7.29 4.82 4.22
CA THR A 17 8.32 5.13 5.23
C THR A 17 8.78 6.58 5.13
N GLU A 18 9.01 7.10 3.90
CA GLU A 18 9.39 8.50 3.70
C GLU A 18 8.27 9.48 4.09
N TRP A 19 6.99 9.11 3.88
CA TRP A 19 5.85 9.89 4.37
C TRP A 19 5.83 9.95 5.90
N LEU A 20 6.06 8.83 6.55
CA LEU A 20 6.11 8.75 8.02
C LEU A 20 7.29 9.54 8.60
N GLU A 21 8.40 9.63 7.86
CA GLU A 21 9.52 10.52 8.20
C GLU A 21 9.14 11.99 8.16
N ASP A 22 8.45 12.39 7.11
CA ASP A 22 8.00 13.79 6.94
C ASP A 22 7.12 14.24 8.10
N ILE A 23 6.30 13.33 8.69
CA ILE A 23 5.49 13.62 9.88
C ILE A 23 6.22 13.34 11.21
N LYS A 24 7.47 12.86 11.17
CA LYS A 24 8.28 12.49 12.35
C LYS A 24 7.60 11.43 13.22
N HIS A 25 6.99 10.43 12.59
CA HIS A 25 6.32 9.35 13.30
C HIS A 25 7.30 8.57 14.18
N SER A 26 6.89 8.20 15.42
CA SER A 26 7.75 7.52 16.40
C SER A 26 8.29 6.16 15.91
N ASP A 27 7.48 5.43 15.16
CA ASP A 27 7.80 4.06 14.74
C ASP A 27 8.42 3.98 13.34
N THR A 28 8.80 5.13 12.77
CA THR A 28 9.38 5.20 11.41
C THR A 28 10.58 4.25 11.25
N ALA A 29 11.46 4.19 12.25
CA ALA A 29 12.62 3.30 12.22
C ALA A 29 12.22 1.82 12.19
N LEU A 30 11.19 1.45 12.96
CA LEU A 30 10.66 0.08 12.98
C LEU A 30 10.00 -0.28 11.66
N ILE A 31 9.15 0.60 11.13
CA ILE A 31 8.46 0.40 9.84
C ILE A 31 9.48 0.30 8.70
N ARG A 32 10.53 1.16 8.70
CA ARG A 32 11.62 1.07 7.75
C ARG A 32 12.35 -0.27 7.82
N LYS A 33 12.67 -0.73 9.02
CA LYS A 33 13.27 -2.05 9.22
C LYS A 33 12.37 -3.15 8.66
N GLU A 34 11.08 -3.11 8.98
CA GLU A 34 10.12 -4.07 8.43
C GLU A 34 10.04 -4.02 6.90
N ASP A 35 10.03 -2.83 6.26
CA ASP A 35 10.04 -2.73 4.79
C ASP A 35 11.34 -3.31 4.19
N ASN A 36 12.47 -3.11 4.83
CA ASN A 36 13.74 -3.67 4.38
C ASN A 36 13.79 -5.21 4.52
N GLU A 37 13.19 -5.75 5.56
CA GLU A 37 13.20 -7.18 5.88
C GLU A 37 11.99 -7.95 5.33
N LYS A 38 11.06 -7.31 4.62
CA LYS A 38 9.80 -7.93 4.22
C LYS A 38 9.97 -9.24 3.42
N ARG A 39 10.99 -9.32 2.57
CA ARG A 39 11.26 -10.54 1.80
C ARG A 39 11.72 -11.70 2.67
N GLU A 40 12.49 -11.43 3.70
CA GLU A 40 12.92 -12.46 4.65
C GLU A 40 11.72 -12.95 5.48
N ARG A 41 10.79 -12.05 5.88
CA ARG A 41 9.54 -12.46 6.54
C ARG A 41 8.68 -13.32 5.63
N LEU A 42 8.48 -12.91 4.36
CA LEU A 42 7.72 -13.70 3.37
C LEU A 42 8.37 -15.06 3.11
N LYS A 43 9.71 -15.14 3.08
CA LYS A 43 10.45 -16.40 2.95
C LYS A 43 10.23 -17.34 4.15
N VAL A 44 10.18 -16.79 5.38
CA VAL A 44 9.84 -17.57 6.58
C VAL A 44 8.40 -18.09 6.51
N LEU A 45 7.43 -17.24 6.12
CA LEU A 45 6.03 -17.64 5.93
C LEU A 45 5.90 -18.72 4.86
N ASN A 46 6.56 -18.56 3.72
CA ASN A 46 6.57 -19.58 2.67
C ASN A 46 7.10 -20.93 3.18
N LYS A 47 8.20 -20.90 3.94
CA LYS A 47 8.82 -22.13 4.46
C LYS A 47 7.94 -22.88 5.46
N ILE A 48 7.19 -22.16 6.31
CA ILE A 48 6.42 -22.76 7.42
C ILE A 48 4.99 -23.09 6.99
N ILE A 49 4.31 -22.17 6.31
CA ILE A 49 2.89 -22.31 5.97
C ILE A 49 2.61 -22.35 4.45
N GLY A 50 3.67 -22.36 3.62
CA GLY A 50 3.49 -22.42 2.17
C GLY A 50 2.96 -21.13 1.53
N LEU A 51 2.97 -19.97 2.24
CA LEU A 51 2.50 -18.70 1.72
C LEU A 51 3.21 -18.34 0.41
N PRO A 52 2.50 -18.20 -0.72
CA PRO A 52 3.13 -17.87 -2.00
C PRO A 52 3.63 -16.43 -2.02
N PHE A 53 4.82 -16.19 -2.53
CA PHE A 53 5.37 -14.83 -2.65
C PHE A 53 6.26 -14.70 -3.88
N ASP A 54 6.50 -13.46 -4.31
CA ASP A 54 7.36 -13.11 -5.44
C ASP A 54 8.84 -13.32 -5.09
N LYS A 55 9.26 -14.59 -5.00
CA LYS A 55 10.60 -14.99 -4.58
C LYS A 55 11.66 -14.37 -5.49
N PRO A 56 12.56 -13.53 -4.98
CA PRO A 56 13.63 -12.95 -5.77
C PRO A 56 14.72 -13.97 -6.06
N THR A 57 15.38 -13.83 -7.22
CA THR A 57 16.72 -14.37 -7.44
C THR A 57 17.72 -13.33 -6.94
N GLN A 58 18.61 -13.71 -6.05
CA GLN A 58 19.50 -12.82 -5.34
C GLN A 58 20.94 -13.02 -5.76
N PHE A 59 21.66 -11.90 -5.92
CA PHE A 59 23.10 -11.88 -6.15
C PHE A 59 23.70 -10.74 -5.33
N GLU A 60 24.98 -10.84 -5.00
CA GLU A 60 25.73 -9.69 -4.55
C GLU A 60 25.93 -8.72 -5.72
N ALA A 61 25.84 -7.42 -5.49
CA ALA A 61 25.99 -6.46 -6.61
C ALA A 61 27.39 -6.49 -7.25
N VAL A 62 28.40 -6.93 -6.48
CA VAL A 62 29.76 -7.18 -6.99
C VAL A 62 29.78 -8.32 -8.02
N GLU A 63 28.89 -9.32 -7.89
CA GLU A 63 28.82 -10.42 -8.86
C GLU A 63 28.29 -9.95 -10.23
N LEU A 64 27.40 -8.96 -10.23
CA LEU A 64 26.93 -8.31 -11.46
C LEU A 64 28.01 -7.41 -12.05
N ARG A 65 28.76 -6.67 -11.21
CA ARG A 65 29.86 -5.80 -11.65
C ARG A 65 30.94 -6.60 -12.36
N ASP A 66 31.30 -7.74 -11.79
CA ASP A 66 32.45 -8.56 -12.21
C ASP A 66 32.07 -9.68 -13.18
N ASP A 67 30.83 -9.67 -13.71
CA ASP A 67 30.32 -10.65 -14.65
C ASP A 67 30.52 -12.10 -14.17
N ASN A 68 30.17 -12.35 -12.89
CA ASN A 68 30.33 -13.66 -12.25
C ASN A 68 29.61 -14.76 -13.09
N ALA A 69 30.23 -15.93 -13.18
CA ALA A 69 29.75 -17.01 -14.04
C ALA A 69 28.33 -17.50 -13.69
N GLU A 70 27.94 -17.49 -12.42
CA GLU A 70 26.60 -17.87 -11.97
C GLU A 70 25.56 -16.83 -12.41
N PHE A 71 25.88 -15.55 -12.23
CA PHE A 71 25.03 -14.45 -12.71
C PHE A 71 24.90 -14.46 -14.24
N MET A 72 26.02 -14.65 -14.98
CA MET A 72 25.97 -14.69 -16.44
C MET A 72 25.13 -15.86 -16.95
N ARG A 73 25.15 -17.02 -16.30
CA ARG A 73 24.27 -18.14 -16.62
C ARG A 73 22.80 -17.78 -16.40
N PHE A 74 22.47 -17.17 -15.26
CA PHE A 74 21.12 -16.65 -14.99
C PHE A 74 20.66 -15.65 -16.04
N LEU A 75 21.55 -14.75 -16.48
CA LEU A 75 21.28 -13.77 -17.53
C LEU A 75 21.03 -14.42 -18.89
N ASP A 76 21.79 -15.46 -19.24
CA ASP A 76 21.61 -16.20 -20.50
C ASP A 76 20.32 -17.02 -20.51
N GLU A 77 19.99 -17.68 -19.39
CA GLU A 77 18.81 -18.54 -19.29
C GLU A 77 17.50 -17.75 -19.19
N ARG A 78 17.50 -16.61 -18.46
CA ARG A 78 16.29 -15.88 -18.09
C ARG A 78 16.28 -14.40 -18.52
N GLY A 79 17.24 -13.97 -19.32
CA GLY A 79 17.48 -12.57 -19.64
C GLY A 79 16.31 -11.83 -20.27
N GLU A 80 15.39 -12.52 -20.95
CA GLU A 80 14.20 -11.93 -21.59
C GLU A 80 12.98 -11.88 -20.67
N GLU A 81 13.05 -12.48 -19.46
CA GLU A 81 11.96 -12.40 -18.49
C GLU A 81 11.85 -10.99 -17.88
N LEU A 82 10.62 -10.54 -17.66
CA LEU A 82 10.38 -9.27 -16.99
C LEU A 82 10.70 -9.37 -15.50
N CYS A 83 11.35 -8.33 -14.99
CA CYS A 83 11.67 -8.24 -13.57
C CYS A 83 11.52 -6.82 -13.00
N ALA A 84 11.51 -6.75 -11.68
CA ALA A 84 11.87 -5.57 -10.91
C ALA A 84 13.22 -5.83 -10.26
N LEU A 85 14.22 -5.01 -10.58
CA LEU A 85 15.52 -5.07 -9.92
C LEU A 85 15.53 -4.10 -8.75
N ARG A 86 15.96 -4.58 -7.59
CA ARG A 86 16.16 -3.79 -6.38
C ARG A 86 17.61 -3.90 -5.95
N LEU A 87 18.24 -2.75 -5.72
CA LEU A 87 19.55 -2.68 -5.08
C LEU A 87 19.31 -2.42 -3.60
N MET A 88 19.56 -3.45 -2.81
CA MET A 88 19.33 -3.46 -1.37
C MET A 88 20.62 -3.06 -0.66
N PRO A 89 20.63 -1.90 0.03
CA PRO A 89 21.84 -1.46 0.72
C PRO A 89 22.16 -2.39 1.90
N LYS A 90 23.46 -2.60 2.14
CA LYS A 90 23.98 -3.30 3.32
C LYS A 90 24.18 -2.38 4.52
N LYS A 91 24.06 -1.06 4.29
CA LYS A 91 24.20 0.01 5.28
C LYS A 91 22.92 0.85 5.32
N ASP A 92 22.53 1.31 6.49
CA ASP A 92 21.27 2.02 6.69
C ASP A 92 21.26 3.45 6.11
N ASP A 93 22.42 4.04 5.89
CA ASP A 93 22.61 5.39 5.35
C ASP A 93 22.59 5.45 3.81
N LEU A 94 22.55 4.30 3.15
CA LEU A 94 22.53 4.23 1.70
C LEU A 94 21.11 4.13 1.13
N PRO A 95 20.85 4.74 -0.04
CA PRO A 95 19.54 4.69 -0.67
C PRO A 95 19.24 3.31 -1.26
N LYS A 96 17.98 2.88 -1.13
CA LYS A 96 17.44 1.73 -1.85
C LYS A 96 17.10 2.16 -3.28
N LEU A 97 17.79 1.60 -4.27
CA LEU A 97 17.53 1.87 -5.67
C LEU A 97 16.67 0.78 -6.29
N ARG A 98 15.81 1.15 -7.23
CA ARG A 98 14.90 0.20 -7.86
C ARG A 98 14.56 0.58 -9.30
N MET A 99 14.39 -0.45 -10.12
CA MET A 99 13.90 -0.36 -11.49
C MET A 99 12.81 -1.43 -11.69
N ARG A 100 11.79 -1.15 -12.48
CA ARG A 100 10.65 -2.06 -12.72
C ARG A 100 10.33 -2.16 -14.20
N GLY A 101 9.74 -3.29 -14.61
CA GLY A 101 9.14 -3.46 -15.92
C GLY A 101 10.14 -3.55 -17.07
N LYS A 102 11.40 -3.87 -16.79
CA LYS A 102 12.39 -4.22 -17.82
C LYS A 102 12.66 -5.71 -17.79
N THR A 103 13.22 -6.22 -18.89
CA THR A 103 13.78 -7.57 -18.90
C THR A 103 14.99 -7.65 -17.98
N ILE A 104 15.39 -8.85 -17.56
CA ILE A 104 16.59 -9.06 -16.74
C ILE A 104 17.83 -8.47 -17.42
N LYS A 105 17.98 -8.62 -18.77
CA LYS A 105 19.04 -7.95 -19.54
C LYS A 105 18.94 -6.43 -19.45
N GLY A 106 17.73 -5.87 -19.60
CA GLY A 106 17.51 -4.43 -19.45
C GLY A 106 17.77 -3.91 -18.05
N ALA A 107 17.48 -4.72 -17.03
CA ALA A 107 17.78 -4.43 -15.64
C ALA A 107 19.28 -4.46 -15.36
N TYR A 108 19.99 -5.41 -15.93
CA TYR A 108 21.44 -5.47 -15.85
C TYR A 108 22.12 -4.27 -16.55
N ALA A 109 21.64 -3.88 -17.74
CA ALA A 109 22.12 -2.66 -18.40
C ALA A 109 21.90 -1.42 -17.52
N TRP A 110 20.70 -1.28 -16.94
CA TRP A 110 20.42 -0.20 -15.98
C TRP A 110 21.36 -0.25 -14.76
N PHE A 111 21.65 -1.43 -14.21
CA PHE A 111 22.58 -1.57 -13.08
C PHE A 111 23.98 -1.04 -13.42
N LYS A 112 24.50 -1.33 -14.62
CA LYS A 112 25.82 -0.85 -15.08
C LYS A 112 25.90 0.68 -15.20
N GLU A 113 24.78 1.38 -15.30
CA GLU A 113 24.68 2.84 -15.37
C GLU A 113 24.65 3.50 -13.98
N GLN A 114 24.48 2.72 -12.90
CA GLN A 114 24.38 3.28 -11.56
C GLN A 114 25.78 3.62 -11.00
N ASP A 115 25.92 4.86 -10.52
CA ASP A 115 27.12 5.31 -9.81
C ASP A 115 27.04 4.89 -8.33
N ILE A 116 27.32 3.61 -8.06
CA ILE A 116 27.26 3.01 -6.72
C ILE A 116 28.52 2.20 -6.42
N ASN A 117 28.88 2.10 -5.14
CA ASN A 117 29.82 1.08 -4.70
C ASN A 117 29.13 -0.28 -4.60
N SER A 118 29.41 -1.19 -5.54
CA SER A 118 28.76 -2.52 -5.59
C SER A 118 29.01 -3.38 -4.36
N ASP A 119 30.08 -3.15 -3.59
CA ASP A 119 30.36 -3.90 -2.36
C ASP A 119 29.32 -3.60 -1.25
N ASP A 120 28.65 -2.45 -1.34
CA ASP A 120 27.68 -1.98 -0.37
C ASP A 120 26.23 -2.41 -0.69
N TYR A 121 26.01 -3.19 -1.77
CA TYR A 121 24.66 -3.58 -2.19
C TYR A 121 24.54 -5.08 -2.47
N ARG A 122 23.32 -5.60 -2.23
CA ARG A 122 22.82 -6.84 -2.75
C ARG A 122 21.75 -6.54 -3.83
N THR A 123 21.61 -7.41 -4.81
CA THR A 123 20.60 -7.28 -5.87
C THR A 123 19.49 -8.32 -5.69
N ASP A 124 18.25 -7.88 -5.81
CA ASP A 124 17.07 -8.74 -5.82
C ASP A 124 16.38 -8.62 -7.18
N PHE A 125 16.47 -9.64 -8.04
CA PHE A 125 15.68 -9.77 -9.25
C PHE A 125 14.34 -10.40 -8.91
N VAL A 126 13.32 -9.57 -8.80
CA VAL A 126 11.95 -9.98 -8.45
C VAL A 126 11.18 -10.24 -9.75
N PRO A 127 10.56 -11.41 -9.95
CA PRO A 127 9.70 -11.65 -11.11
C PRO A 127 8.63 -10.57 -11.24
N HIS A 128 8.35 -10.15 -12.47
CA HIS A 128 7.35 -9.11 -12.74
C HIS A 128 6.42 -9.58 -13.86
N ALA A 129 5.15 -9.76 -13.54
CA ALA A 129 4.14 -10.09 -14.56
C ALA A 129 3.75 -8.83 -15.34
N SER A 130 3.53 -8.98 -16.64
CA SER A 130 3.00 -7.91 -17.50
C SER A 130 1.48 -7.81 -17.43
N ASP A 131 0.82 -8.83 -16.89
CA ASP A 131 -0.61 -8.93 -16.69
C ASP A 131 -0.92 -8.93 -15.18
N SER A 132 -1.94 -8.19 -14.78
CA SER A 132 -2.44 -8.23 -13.40
C SER A 132 -3.94 -8.52 -13.46
N SER A 133 -4.39 -9.52 -12.70
CA SER A 133 -5.81 -9.82 -12.57
C SER A 133 -6.39 -9.20 -11.31
N TRP A 134 -5.92 -9.58 -10.14
CA TRP A 134 -6.37 -9.01 -8.87
C TRP A 134 -5.22 -8.42 -8.08
N ALA A 135 -5.47 -7.28 -7.47
CA ALA A 135 -4.62 -6.73 -6.43
C ALA A 135 -5.45 -6.52 -5.17
N THR A 136 -4.87 -6.83 -4.01
CA THR A 136 -5.57 -6.75 -2.74
C THR A 136 -4.66 -6.14 -1.67
N ILE A 137 -5.20 -5.21 -0.90
CA ILE A 137 -4.58 -4.72 0.34
C ILE A 137 -5.57 -4.98 1.46
N PHE A 138 -5.13 -5.62 2.54
CA PHE A 138 -6.02 -5.96 3.65
C PHE A 138 -5.29 -6.07 4.98
N ILE A 139 -6.07 -5.99 6.02
CA ILE A 139 -5.66 -6.21 7.40
C ILE A 139 -6.41 -7.38 8.00
N VAL A 140 -5.75 -8.07 8.91
CA VAL A 140 -6.35 -9.03 9.84
C VAL A 140 -6.19 -8.48 11.24
N ASN A 141 -7.31 -8.21 11.90
CA ASN A 141 -7.36 -7.70 13.26
C ASN A 141 -8.47 -8.39 14.09
N GLN A 142 -8.72 -7.91 15.32
CA GLN A 142 -9.76 -8.48 16.19
C GLN A 142 -11.17 -8.45 15.62
N HIS A 143 -11.43 -7.63 14.59
CA HIS A 143 -12.75 -7.45 13.98
C HIS A 143 -12.93 -8.24 12.68
N GLY A 144 -11.89 -8.91 12.20
CA GLY A 144 -11.95 -9.72 10.98
C GLY A 144 -10.82 -9.51 10.01
N ILE A 145 -11.02 -10.01 8.80
CA ILE A 145 -10.19 -9.78 7.61
C ILE A 145 -10.92 -8.74 6.77
N GLN A 146 -10.26 -7.63 6.46
CA GLN A 146 -10.95 -6.52 5.81
C GLN A 146 -9.99 -5.67 5.00
N GLY A 147 -10.46 -5.12 3.89
CA GLY A 147 -9.61 -4.36 2.99
C GLY A 147 -10.27 -4.03 1.67
N GLU A 148 -9.42 -3.86 0.67
CA GLU A 148 -9.77 -3.45 -0.68
C GLU A 148 -9.21 -4.43 -1.70
N ILE A 149 -10.01 -4.71 -2.74
CA ILE A 149 -9.63 -5.54 -3.88
C ILE A 149 -10.01 -4.82 -5.17
N ILE A 150 -9.10 -4.83 -6.15
CA ILE A 150 -9.33 -4.25 -7.48
C ILE A 150 -8.89 -5.23 -8.58
N TYR A 151 -9.56 -5.18 -9.72
CA TYR A 151 -9.08 -5.87 -10.91
C TYR A 151 -8.07 -4.98 -11.63
N GLY A 152 -6.80 -5.39 -11.62
CA GLY A 152 -5.70 -4.63 -12.20
C GLY A 152 -4.46 -4.55 -11.31
N GLY A 153 -3.58 -3.58 -11.62
CA GLY A 153 -2.29 -3.43 -10.97
C GLY A 153 -2.37 -2.95 -9.52
N HIS A 154 -1.51 -3.49 -8.68
CA HIS A 154 -1.41 -3.19 -7.25
C HIS A 154 -1.18 -1.69 -6.93
N HIS A 155 -0.50 -0.96 -7.83
CA HIS A 155 -0.27 0.48 -7.68
C HIS A 155 -1.58 1.28 -7.53
N GLN A 156 -2.68 0.80 -8.08
CA GLN A 156 -3.98 1.46 -7.98
C GLN A 156 -4.46 1.55 -6.52
N LEU A 157 -4.19 0.53 -5.70
CA LEU A 157 -4.57 0.54 -4.29
C LEU A 157 -3.62 1.38 -3.43
N THR A 158 -2.31 1.23 -3.62
CA THR A 158 -1.33 1.96 -2.80
C THR A 158 -1.29 3.45 -3.09
N GLN A 159 -1.50 3.83 -4.36
CA GLN A 159 -1.45 5.21 -4.82
C GLN A 159 -2.83 5.86 -4.88
N GLY A 160 -3.89 5.05 -4.87
CA GLY A 160 -5.27 5.54 -4.88
C GLY A 160 -5.77 6.00 -6.24
N PHE A 161 -5.08 5.67 -7.35
CA PHE A 161 -5.52 5.96 -8.71
C PHE A 161 -6.14 4.72 -9.33
N HIS A 162 -7.35 4.84 -9.81
CA HIS A 162 -8.12 3.70 -10.30
C HIS A 162 -8.44 3.85 -11.80
N ASP A 163 -7.83 3.00 -12.63
CA ASP A 163 -8.04 3.04 -14.08
C ASP A 163 -9.39 2.44 -14.50
N ASN A 164 -9.89 1.45 -13.73
CA ASN A 164 -11.06 0.64 -14.10
C ASN A 164 -12.19 0.71 -13.04
N GLY A 165 -12.36 1.85 -12.38
CA GLY A 165 -13.36 2.06 -11.34
C GLY A 165 -12.82 1.85 -9.93
N ALA A 166 -13.62 2.24 -8.94
CA ALA A 166 -13.23 2.16 -7.54
C ALA A 166 -13.04 0.70 -7.07
N PRO A 167 -12.12 0.45 -6.13
CA PRO A 167 -11.93 -0.88 -5.57
C PRO A 167 -13.19 -1.35 -4.84
N SER A 168 -13.40 -2.65 -4.83
CA SER A 168 -14.40 -3.27 -3.97
C SER A 168 -13.84 -3.37 -2.56
N ILE A 169 -14.63 -2.94 -1.60
CA ILE A 169 -14.30 -3.07 -0.19
C ILE A 169 -14.89 -4.37 0.32
N PHE A 170 -14.14 -5.09 1.13
CA PHE A 170 -14.59 -6.35 1.69
C PHE A 170 -14.32 -6.45 3.19
N ARG A 171 -15.12 -7.29 3.83
CA ARG A 171 -14.95 -7.67 5.22
C ARG A 171 -15.40 -9.13 5.43
N TYR A 172 -14.60 -9.87 6.19
CA TYR A 172 -14.95 -11.18 6.75
C TYR A 172 -14.84 -11.08 8.27
N ASP A 173 -15.93 -11.13 8.96
CA ASP A 173 -16.01 -11.02 10.43
C ASP A 173 -15.77 -12.36 11.14
N PHE A 174 -15.03 -13.27 10.53
CA PHE A 174 -14.80 -14.66 10.90
C PHE A 174 -16.04 -15.57 10.84
N LYS A 175 -17.16 -15.07 10.30
CA LYS A 175 -18.40 -15.83 10.09
C LYS A 175 -18.99 -15.57 8.71
N THR A 176 -19.08 -14.30 8.34
CA THR A 176 -19.78 -13.84 7.15
C THR A 176 -18.92 -12.93 6.31
N TRP A 177 -18.90 -13.14 5.01
CA TRP A 177 -18.27 -12.26 4.03
C TRP A 177 -19.26 -11.18 3.59
N SER A 178 -18.75 -9.96 3.43
CA SER A 178 -19.41 -8.86 2.74
C SER A 178 -18.47 -8.19 1.77
N VAL A 179 -18.96 -7.87 0.55
CA VAL A 179 -18.19 -7.20 -0.52
C VAL A 179 -19.10 -6.14 -1.16
N THR A 180 -18.63 -4.91 -1.30
CA THR A 180 -19.46 -3.75 -1.72
C THR A 180 -20.07 -3.90 -3.10
N SER A 181 -19.42 -4.55 -4.04
CA SER A 181 -19.86 -4.65 -5.44
C SER A 181 -20.70 -5.88 -5.75
N GLY A 182 -20.91 -6.79 -4.78
CA GLY A 182 -21.53 -8.09 -5.05
C GLY A 182 -20.75 -8.92 -6.10
N ASN A 183 -19.44 -8.70 -6.22
CA ASN A 183 -18.59 -9.37 -7.21
C ASN A 183 -18.21 -10.77 -6.73
N ASP A 184 -18.91 -11.78 -7.22
CA ASP A 184 -18.67 -13.17 -6.83
C ASP A 184 -17.25 -13.66 -7.14
N LYS A 185 -16.64 -13.18 -8.24
CA LYS A 185 -15.27 -13.54 -8.61
C LYS A 185 -14.26 -12.96 -7.62
N ALA A 186 -14.47 -11.72 -7.18
CA ALA A 186 -13.65 -11.11 -6.15
C ALA A 186 -13.77 -11.89 -4.84
N LEU A 187 -14.98 -12.26 -4.45
CA LEU A 187 -15.24 -13.06 -3.24
C LEU A 187 -14.57 -14.45 -3.32
N GLU A 188 -14.65 -15.12 -4.46
CA GLU A 188 -13.97 -16.40 -4.67
C GLU A 188 -12.46 -16.26 -4.53
N HIS A 189 -11.87 -15.21 -5.14
CA HIS A 189 -10.44 -14.92 -5.02
C HIS A 189 -10.04 -14.63 -3.57
N LEU A 190 -10.82 -13.79 -2.86
CA LEU A 190 -10.56 -13.45 -1.46
C LEU A 190 -10.57 -14.67 -0.54
N LYS A 191 -11.49 -15.61 -0.74
CA LYS A 191 -11.53 -16.86 0.04
C LYS A 191 -10.26 -17.69 -0.17
N LYS A 192 -9.85 -17.90 -1.44
CA LYS A 192 -8.60 -18.60 -1.76
C LYS A 192 -7.38 -17.90 -1.18
N LEU A 193 -7.35 -16.57 -1.26
CA LEU A 193 -6.27 -15.76 -0.72
C LEU A 193 -6.14 -15.94 0.79
N THR A 194 -7.23 -15.82 1.52
CA THR A 194 -7.21 -15.88 2.99
C THR A 194 -6.94 -17.27 3.55
N ASP A 195 -7.12 -18.32 2.77
CA ASP A 195 -6.75 -19.69 3.15
C ASP A 195 -5.23 -19.83 3.40
N PHE A 196 -4.37 -19.07 2.71
CA PHE A 196 -2.91 -19.09 2.92
C PHE A 196 -2.48 -18.55 4.27
N ILE A 197 -3.28 -17.71 4.90
CA ILE A 197 -2.99 -17.12 6.22
C ILE A 197 -3.81 -17.76 7.35
N TYR A 198 -4.63 -18.77 7.05
CA TYR A 198 -5.32 -19.60 8.03
C TYR A 198 -4.38 -20.72 8.50
N VAL A 199 -3.98 -20.69 9.75
CA VAL A 199 -2.93 -21.55 10.33
C VAL A 199 -3.48 -22.26 11.57
N PRO A 200 -4.30 -23.32 11.42
CA PRO A 200 -4.89 -24.04 12.56
C PRO A 200 -3.86 -24.89 13.32
N ASP A 201 -2.71 -25.20 12.73
CA ASP A 201 -1.66 -25.98 13.36
C ASP A 201 -0.88 -25.16 14.39
N ARG A 202 -1.00 -25.52 15.66
CA ARG A 202 -0.35 -24.84 16.79
C ARG A 202 1.19 -24.85 16.70
N SER A 203 1.77 -25.91 16.20
CA SER A 203 3.24 -25.99 16.04
C SER A 203 3.74 -24.98 14.99
N MET A 204 2.96 -24.78 13.90
CA MET A 204 3.28 -23.74 12.91
C MET A 204 3.09 -22.34 13.51
N GLN A 205 2.04 -22.11 14.29
CA GLN A 205 1.84 -20.83 14.99
C GLN A 205 3.02 -20.54 15.94
N GLU A 206 3.45 -21.50 16.74
CA GLU A 206 4.59 -21.36 17.66
C GLU A 206 5.89 -21.04 16.92
N GLN A 207 6.15 -21.70 15.79
CA GLN A 207 7.31 -21.42 14.94
C GLN A 207 7.27 -19.99 14.40
N LEU A 208 6.11 -19.52 13.91
CA LEU A 208 5.95 -18.17 13.40
C LEU A 208 6.05 -17.13 14.52
N THR A 209 5.47 -17.39 15.68
CA THR A 209 5.59 -16.49 16.85
C THR A 209 7.05 -16.37 17.29
N THR A 210 7.80 -17.48 17.34
CA THR A 210 9.21 -17.47 17.74
C THR A 210 10.09 -16.74 16.74
N ARG A 211 9.86 -16.91 15.44
CA ARG A 211 10.72 -16.37 14.38
C ARG A 211 10.38 -14.93 13.97
N LEU A 212 9.10 -14.59 14.00
CA LEU A 212 8.59 -13.32 13.47
C LEU A 212 7.87 -12.46 14.53
N GLY A 213 7.64 -12.98 15.74
CA GLY A 213 6.75 -12.35 16.71
C GLY A 213 5.29 -12.39 16.25
N ALA A 214 4.92 -13.31 15.35
CA ALA A 214 3.60 -13.39 14.77
C ALA A 214 2.53 -13.67 15.83
N ALA A 215 1.35 -13.06 15.66
CA ALA A 215 0.17 -13.29 16.49
C ALA A 215 -1.00 -13.76 15.62
N PHE A 216 -2.00 -14.38 16.25
CA PHE A 216 -3.11 -15.02 15.55
C PHE A 216 -4.44 -14.69 16.23
N ILE A 217 -5.49 -14.67 15.42
CA ILE A 217 -6.88 -14.60 15.90
C ILE A 217 -7.75 -15.55 15.08
N ASN A 218 -8.56 -16.39 15.74
CA ASN A 218 -9.35 -17.42 15.08
C ASN A 218 -8.52 -18.24 14.06
N ASP A 219 -7.26 -18.52 14.42
CA ASP A 219 -6.24 -19.20 13.60
C ASP A 219 -5.78 -18.43 12.35
N TYR A 220 -6.20 -17.20 12.14
CA TYR A 220 -5.69 -16.34 11.10
C TYR A 220 -4.49 -15.51 11.59
N LEU A 221 -3.46 -15.40 10.74
CA LEU A 221 -2.27 -14.59 10.99
C LEU A 221 -2.64 -13.10 11.03
N LEU A 222 -2.39 -12.42 12.15
CA LEU A 222 -2.62 -10.98 12.32
C LEU A 222 -1.59 -10.15 11.53
N GLY A 223 -2.03 -9.03 10.94
CA GLY A 223 -1.14 -8.09 10.28
C GLY A 223 -1.79 -7.35 9.12
N TYR A 224 -0.96 -6.61 8.40
CA TYR A 224 -1.24 -5.95 7.14
C TYR A 224 -0.63 -6.76 6.01
N PHE A 225 -1.35 -6.89 4.90
CA PHE A 225 -0.97 -7.71 3.76
C PHE A 225 -1.21 -6.99 2.44
N GLU A 226 -0.29 -7.17 1.51
CA GLU A 226 -0.45 -6.78 0.12
C GLU A 226 -0.27 -8.00 -0.79
N THR A 227 -1.15 -8.12 -1.79
CA THR A 227 -1.08 -9.23 -2.74
C THR A 227 -1.28 -8.77 -4.17
N THR A 228 -0.80 -9.56 -5.10
CA THR A 228 -1.04 -9.43 -6.53
C THR A 228 -1.32 -10.80 -7.13
N ASP A 229 -2.19 -10.83 -8.12
CA ASP A 229 -2.52 -12.03 -8.89
C ASP A 229 -2.29 -11.78 -10.38
N SER A 230 -1.78 -12.79 -11.09
CA SER A 230 -1.42 -12.70 -12.50
C SER A 230 -1.40 -14.10 -13.12
N SER A 231 -1.02 -14.20 -14.38
CA SER A 231 -0.72 -15.49 -15.04
C SER A 231 0.37 -16.30 -14.33
N MET A 232 1.23 -15.65 -13.52
CA MET A 232 2.27 -16.31 -12.71
C MET A 232 1.74 -16.84 -11.37
N GLY A 233 0.46 -16.59 -11.05
CA GLY A 233 -0.20 -16.98 -9.80
C GLY A 233 -0.39 -15.85 -8.82
N THR A 234 -0.92 -16.20 -7.65
CA THR A 234 -1.15 -15.26 -6.54
C THR A 234 0.10 -15.13 -5.70
N TRP A 235 0.56 -13.90 -5.45
CA TRP A 235 1.70 -13.61 -4.60
C TRP A 235 1.38 -12.63 -3.50
N TYR A 236 1.83 -12.94 -2.29
CA TYR A 236 1.97 -11.99 -1.21
C TYR A 236 3.24 -11.17 -1.46
N ILE A 237 3.10 -9.87 -1.56
CA ILE A 237 4.20 -8.94 -1.83
C ILE A 237 4.60 -8.12 -0.62
N ASP A 238 3.75 -8.09 0.41
CA ASP A 238 4.08 -7.54 1.72
C ASP A 238 3.33 -8.27 2.85
N TYR A 239 3.96 -8.28 4.02
CA TYR A 239 3.42 -8.61 5.32
C TYR A 239 4.08 -7.72 6.36
N SER A 240 3.29 -6.93 7.09
CA SER A 240 3.77 -6.02 8.13
C SER A 240 2.91 -6.12 9.38
N GLN A 241 3.56 -6.32 10.52
CA GLN A 241 2.92 -6.33 11.83
C GLN A 241 2.73 -4.90 12.33
N SER A 242 3.72 -4.03 12.15
CA SER A 242 3.65 -2.63 12.56
C SER A 242 2.49 -1.91 11.87
N LEU A 243 2.35 -2.05 10.55
CA LEU A 243 1.19 -1.51 9.83
C LEU A 243 -0.12 -2.18 10.29
N GLY A 244 -0.13 -3.49 10.54
CA GLY A 244 -1.29 -4.18 11.09
C GLY A 244 -1.74 -3.60 12.43
N ASN A 245 -0.81 -3.28 13.31
CA ASN A 245 -1.08 -2.69 14.62
C ASN A 245 -1.71 -1.29 14.53
N MET A 246 -1.33 -0.47 13.53
CA MET A 246 -1.96 0.83 13.27
C MET A 246 -3.46 0.70 12.95
N TYR A 247 -3.90 -0.48 12.53
CA TYR A 247 -5.27 -0.80 12.17
C TYR A 247 -5.96 -1.77 13.16
N ALA A 248 -5.40 -1.97 14.37
CA ALA A 248 -5.90 -2.98 15.31
C ALA A 248 -7.39 -2.82 15.63
N ASP A 249 -7.87 -1.58 15.77
CA ASP A 249 -9.26 -1.26 16.12
C ASP A 249 -10.11 -0.85 14.90
N THR A 250 -9.57 -0.94 13.68
CA THR A 250 -10.27 -0.50 12.48
C THR A 250 -11.37 -1.47 12.10
N ILE A 251 -12.56 -0.95 11.82
CA ILE A 251 -13.68 -1.66 11.21
C ILE A 251 -14.02 -0.98 9.89
N VAL A 252 -13.85 -1.71 8.81
CA VAL A 252 -14.18 -1.25 7.46
C VAL A 252 -15.69 -1.42 7.20
N ARG A 253 -16.31 -0.43 6.58
CA ARG A 253 -17.71 -0.47 6.20
C ARG A 253 -17.87 -0.95 4.78
N THR A 254 -18.71 -1.95 4.61
CA THR A 254 -19.10 -2.47 3.29
C THR A 254 -20.46 -1.95 2.80
N GLU A 255 -21.20 -1.25 3.66
CA GLU A 255 -22.47 -0.60 3.31
C GLU A 255 -22.28 0.92 3.17
N PRO A 256 -22.96 1.56 2.19
CA PRO A 256 -22.93 3.01 2.07
C PRO A 256 -23.59 3.67 3.28
N PRO A 257 -23.15 4.87 3.67
CA PRO A 257 -23.78 5.64 4.74
C PRO A 257 -25.28 5.91 4.45
N LYS A 258 -26.13 5.75 5.46
CA LYS A 258 -27.59 5.98 5.34
C LYS A 258 -28.01 7.45 5.53
N ALA A 259 -27.07 8.37 5.80
CA ALA A 259 -27.34 9.76 6.09
C ALA A 259 -27.54 10.60 4.81
N LYS A 260 -28.42 11.62 4.89
CA LYS A 260 -28.43 12.69 3.88
C LYS A 260 -27.16 13.51 4.02
N ALA A 261 -26.29 13.46 3.02
CA ALA A 261 -25.02 14.15 2.99
C ALA A 261 -24.76 14.74 1.60
N ILE A 262 -23.93 15.79 1.54
CA ILE A 262 -23.49 16.38 0.27
C ILE A 262 -22.55 15.38 -0.44
N VAL A 263 -21.66 14.76 0.34
CA VAL A 263 -20.72 13.74 -0.13
C VAL A 263 -20.73 12.57 0.84
N THR A 264 -20.66 11.36 0.30
CA THR A 264 -20.53 10.12 1.11
C THR A 264 -19.38 9.28 0.57
N SER A 265 -18.55 8.72 1.44
CA SER A 265 -17.51 7.80 1.03
C SER A 265 -16.91 7.03 2.23
N GLN A 266 -15.68 6.53 2.07
CA GLN A 266 -15.02 5.67 3.02
C GLN A 266 -14.25 6.48 4.07
N THR A 267 -14.19 5.91 5.27
CA THR A 267 -13.41 6.44 6.38
C THR A 267 -11.94 6.08 6.21
N GLY A 268 -11.09 7.03 5.90
CA GLY A 268 -9.64 6.88 5.93
C GLY A 268 -9.09 6.97 7.36
N SER A 269 -9.62 7.91 8.15
CA SER A 269 -9.28 8.12 9.57
C SER A 269 -10.50 8.64 10.30
N SER A 270 -10.81 8.09 11.46
CA SER A 270 -12.00 8.43 12.27
C SER A 270 -11.94 9.84 12.85
N GLY A 271 -13.11 10.35 13.24
CA GLY A 271 -13.28 11.63 13.90
C GLY A 271 -14.21 12.59 13.17
N LYS A 272 -14.35 13.79 13.74
CA LYS A 272 -15.29 14.81 13.24
C LYS A 272 -14.63 16.18 13.27
N ALA A 273 -14.89 16.99 12.25
CA ALA A 273 -14.42 18.36 12.19
C ALA A 273 -15.39 19.25 11.43
N LYS A 274 -15.38 20.54 11.78
CA LYS A 274 -16.10 21.59 11.07
C LYS A 274 -15.10 22.66 10.65
N GLY A 275 -15.19 23.10 9.41
CA GLY A 275 -14.27 24.10 8.88
C GLY A 275 -14.61 24.58 7.49
N LYS A 276 -13.80 25.53 7.02
CA LYS A 276 -13.90 26.05 5.67
C LYS A 276 -13.18 25.15 4.68
N VAL A 277 -13.79 24.87 3.57
CA VAL A 277 -13.19 24.15 2.46
C VAL A 277 -12.01 24.91 1.88
N CYS A 278 -10.90 24.22 1.71
CA CYS A 278 -9.76 24.67 0.93
C CYS A 278 -9.45 23.59 -0.12
N ILE A 279 -9.84 23.84 -1.36
CA ILE A 279 -9.54 22.95 -2.48
C ILE A 279 -8.11 23.23 -2.93
N VAL A 280 -7.28 22.19 -2.94
CA VAL A 280 -5.86 22.28 -3.30
C VAL A 280 -5.59 21.41 -4.52
N ASP A 281 -5.04 22.05 -5.54
CA ASP A 281 -4.59 21.41 -6.76
C ASP A 281 -3.12 20.94 -6.60
N PRO A 282 -2.72 19.76 -7.13
CA PRO A 282 -1.33 19.29 -7.11
C PRO A 282 -0.32 20.27 -7.71
N ASP A 283 -0.74 21.05 -8.72
CA ASP A 283 0.10 22.04 -9.38
C ASP A 283 0.24 23.35 -8.57
N ASN A 284 -0.59 23.54 -7.54
CA ASN A 284 -0.60 24.75 -6.71
C ASN A 284 -0.83 24.44 -5.22
N ILE A 285 0.14 23.77 -4.60
CA ILE A 285 0.08 23.42 -3.17
C ILE A 285 0.43 24.56 -2.22
N ASN A 286 1.03 25.65 -2.73
CA ASN A 286 1.42 26.82 -1.94
C ASN A 286 0.25 27.79 -1.77
N VAL A 287 -0.83 27.30 -1.16
CA VAL A 287 -2.03 28.08 -0.89
C VAL A 287 -2.00 28.69 0.51
N SER A 288 -2.67 29.84 0.69
CA SER A 288 -2.99 30.34 2.02
C SER A 288 -4.05 29.46 2.64
N PHE A 289 -3.63 28.52 3.51
CA PHE A 289 -4.53 27.57 4.13
C PHE A 289 -5.24 28.21 5.32
N PRO A 290 -6.61 28.20 5.35
CA PRO A 290 -7.36 28.86 6.42
C PRO A 290 -7.19 28.15 7.77
N ASP A 291 -7.28 28.91 8.85
CA ASP A 291 -7.34 28.33 10.19
C ASP A 291 -8.57 27.40 10.31
N ASN A 292 -8.37 26.22 10.89
CA ASN A 292 -9.39 25.16 10.93
C ASN A 292 -9.94 24.77 9.54
N GLY A 293 -9.13 24.93 8.48
CA GLY A 293 -9.50 24.56 7.13
C GLY A 293 -9.69 23.06 6.94
N ILE A 294 -10.55 22.69 6.03
CA ILE A 294 -10.71 21.31 5.56
C ILE A 294 -10.02 21.18 4.22
N LEU A 295 -8.99 20.34 4.18
CA LEU A 295 -8.26 20.05 2.95
C LEU A 295 -9.13 19.18 2.04
N VAL A 296 -9.43 19.69 0.85
CA VAL A 296 -10.15 18.96 -0.19
C VAL A 296 -9.24 18.88 -1.42
N CYS A 297 -8.98 17.69 -1.92
CA CYS A 297 -8.12 17.50 -3.08
C CYS A 297 -8.49 16.25 -3.87
N GLU A 298 -8.01 16.17 -5.10
CA GLU A 298 -8.24 14.96 -5.91
C GLU A 298 -7.51 13.76 -5.30
N VAL A 299 -6.23 13.94 -4.96
CA VAL A 299 -5.37 12.92 -4.33
C VAL A 299 -4.32 13.64 -3.50
N THR A 300 -3.82 12.99 -2.46
CA THR A 300 -2.68 13.50 -1.70
C THR A 300 -1.37 12.90 -2.20
N THR A 301 -0.34 13.73 -2.25
CA THR A 301 1.06 13.33 -2.47
C THR A 301 1.89 13.74 -1.24
N PRO A 302 3.15 13.30 -1.09
CA PRO A 302 3.99 13.68 0.04
C PRO A 302 4.07 15.20 0.27
N ASN A 303 3.98 15.98 -0.79
CA ASN A 303 4.00 17.45 -0.70
C ASN A 303 2.81 18.04 0.06
N TYR A 304 1.72 17.27 0.21
CA TYR A 304 0.54 17.71 0.98
C TYR A 304 0.71 17.56 2.50
N VAL A 305 1.72 16.86 2.99
CA VAL A 305 1.92 16.63 4.43
C VAL A 305 1.86 17.91 5.27
N PRO A 306 2.49 19.04 4.89
CA PRO A 306 2.36 20.29 5.65
C PRO A 306 0.93 20.83 5.71
N LEU A 307 0.12 20.63 4.66
CA LEU A 307 -1.30 21.01 4.64
C LEU A 307 -2.14 20.04 5.47
N MET A 308 -1.87 18.73 5.37
CA MET A 308 -2.54 17.71 6.18
C MET A 308 -2.33 17.95 7.67
N GLN A 309 -1.13 18.36 8.09
CA GLN A 309 -0.84 18.73 9.48
C GLN A 309 -1.68 19.93 9.96
N LYS A 310 -1.87 20.95 9.11
CA LYS A 310 -2.66 22.16 9.43
C LYS A 310 -4.17 21.92 9.36
N ALA A 311 -4.60 21.00 8.51
CA ALA A 311 -6.03 20.75 8.26
C ALA A 311 -6.74 20.24 9.51
N SER A 312 -8.02 20.63 9.68
CA SER A 312 -8.93 20.05 10.68
C SER A 312 -9.51 18.72 10.23
N ALA A 313 -9.70 18.53 8.91
CA ALA A 313 -10.05 17.26 8.29
C ALA A 313 -9.52 17.21 6.86
N ILE A 314 -9.55 16.03 6.28
CA ILE A 314 -9.08 15.75 4.91
C ILE A 314 -10.17 15.03 4.16
N VAL A 315 -10.42 15.46 2.92
CA VAL A 315 -11.39 14.84 2.00
C VAL A 315 -10.72 14.69 0.64
N THR A 316 -10.69 13.45 0.11
CA THR A 316 -10.06 13.19 -1.18
C THR A 316 -11.03 12.52 -2.15
N ASP A 317 -10.96 12.89 -3.45
CA ASP A 317 -11.74 12.24 -4.49
C ASP A 317 -11.24 10.83 -4.77
N GLN A 318 -9.94 10.63 -4.71
CA GLN A 318 -9.29 9.34 -4.92
C GLN A 318 -8.62 8.85 -3.63
N GLY A 319 -8.22 7.59 -3.63
CA GLY A 319 -7.60 6.95 -2.48
C GLY A 319 -8.52 5.93 -1.81
N GLY A 320 -7.89 4.94 -1.21
CA GLY A 320 -8.56 3.89 -0.46
C GLY A 320 -8.34 4.00 1.04
N ILE A 321 -9.01 3.14 1.78
CA ILE A 321 -8.96 3.10 3.26
C ILE A 321 -7.59 2.69 3.80
N LEU A 322 -6.79 2.01 2.99
CA LEU A 322 -5.44 1.53 3.30
C LEU A 322 -4.37 2.23 2.44
N SER A 323 -4.75 3.34 1.76
CA SER A 323 -3.80 4.17 1.01
C SER A 323 -2.83 4.91 1.93
N HIS A 324 -1.70 5.34 1.40
CA HIS A 324 -0.72 6.13 2.16
C HIS A 324 -1.34 7.38 2.79
N ALA A 325 -2.25 8.05 2.07
CA ALA A 325 -2.98 9.22 2.59
C ALA A 325 -3.83 8.90 3.82
N ALA A 326 -4.54 7.77 3.80
CA ALA A 326 -5.36 7.33 4.92
C ALA A 326 -4.50 6.95 6.14
N ILE A 327 -3.34 6.30 5.91
CA ILE A 327 -2.37 5.98 6.96
C ILE A 327 -1.86 7.27 7.61
N VAL A 328 -1.36 8.22 6.80
CA VAL A 328 -0.81 9.47 7.30
C VAL A 328 -1.87 10.32 8.03
N ALA A 329 -3.11 10.40 7.51
CA ALA A 329 -4.20 11.10 8.18
C ALA A 329 -4.51 10.50 9.56
N ARG A 330 -4.47 9.16 9.67
CA ARG A 330 -4.67 8.45 10.93
C ARG A 330 -3.57 8.77 11.93
N GLU A 331 -2.32 8.75 11.50
CA GLU A 331 -1.18 9.08 12.37
C GLU A 331 -1.16 10.54 12.81
N LEU A 332 -1.68 11.44 11.98
CA LEU A 332 -1.90 12.83 12.33
C LEU A 332 -3.16 13.05 13.20
N HIS A 333 -3.92 12.01 13.49
CA HIS A 333 -5.22 12.07 14.18
C HIS A 333 -6.19 13.04 13.53
N LYS A 334 -6.21 13.09 12.18
CA LYS A 334 -7.08 13.96 11.41
C LYS A 334 -8.26 13.16 10.84
N PRO A 335 -9.51 13.59 11.06
CA PRO A 335 -10.65 13.01 10.34
C PRO A 335 -10.38 12.99 8.84
N CYS A 336 -10.57 11.85 8.19
CA CYS A 336 -10.28 11.70 6.78
C CYS A 336 -11.37 10.86 6.08
N ILE A 337 -11.89 11.41 4.98
CA ILE A 337 -12.77 10.70 4.07
C ILE A 337 -12.04 10.56 2.73
N VAL A 338 -11.98 9.35 2.20
CA VAL A 338 -11.27 9.02 0.96
C VAL A 338 -12.20 8.44 -0.09
N GLY A 339 -11.84 8.58 -1.38
CA GLY A 339 -12.56 7.94 -2.47
C GLY A 339 -13.93 8.55 -2.76
N THR A 340 -14.12 9.86 -2.57
CA THR A 340 -15.41 10.53 -2.78
C THR A 340 -15.79 10.63 -4.26
N GLY A 341 -14.82 10.58 -5.15
CA GLY A 341 -14.97 10.63 -6.59
C GLY A 341 -15.29 12.03 -7.16
N ASN A 342 -15.81 12.94 -6.36
CA ASN A 342 -16.31 14.24 -6.87
C ASN A 342 -16.39 15.37 -5.84
N ALA A 343 -15.81 15.23 -4.65
CA ALA A 343 -15.85 16.29 -3.63
C ALA A 343 -15.25 17.60 -4.13
N THR A 344 -14.16 17.55 -4.90
CA THR A 344 -13.53 18.72 -5.51
C THR A 344 -14.44 19.44 -6.52
N LYS A 345 -15.43 18.75 -7.10
CA LYS A 345 -16.38 19.30 -8.08
C LYS A 345 -17.66 19.85 -7.42
N ILE A 346 -18.04 19.26 -6.29
CA ILE A 346 -19.29 19.62 -5.58
C ILE A 346 -19.04 20.74 -4.57
N LEU A 347 -17.95 20.67 -3.81
CA LEU A 347 -17.59 21.65 -2.80
C LEU A 347 -16.89 22.85 -3.44
N LYS A 348 -16.97 24.00 -2.79
CA LYS A 348 -16.30 25.24 -3.22
C LYS A 348 -15.43 25.78 -2.11
N ASN A 349 -14.35 26.48 -2.47
CA ASN A 349 -13.52 27.18 -1.48
C ASN A 349 -14.42 28.09 -0.60
N ASP A 350 -14.07 28.14 0.68
CA ASP A 350 -14.76 28.86 1.74
C ASP A 350 -16.15 28.32 2.13
N ASP A 351 -16.67 27.27 1.51
CA ASP A 351 -17.86 26.57 2.02
C ASP A 351 -17.61 26.12 3.45
N LEU A 352 -18.55 26.38 4.35
CA LEU A 352 -18.49 25.88 5.71
C LEU A 352 -19.16 24.51 5.78
N ILE A 353 -18.38 23.47 5.99
CA ILE A 353 -18.84 22.09 6.01
C ILE A 353 -18.53 21.39 7.33
N PHE A 354 -19.25 20.30 7.58
CA PHE A 354 -18.99 19.38 8.66
C PHE A 354 -18.62 18.01 8.09
N VAL A 355 -17.43 17.54 8.45
CA VAL A 355 -16.91 16.22 8.10
C VAL A 355 -17.17 15.29 9.28
N ASP A 356 -18.00 14.27 9.09
CA ASP A 356 -18.18 13.14 10.02
C ASP A 356 -17.52 11.92 9.40
N ALA A 357 -16.22 11.76 9.64
CA ALA A 357 -15.48 10.63 9.12
C ALA A 357 -15.87 9.31 9.78
N ASP A 358 -16.44 9.35 11.01
CA ASP A 358 -16.99 8.15 11.63
C ASP A 358 -18.21 7.62 10.86
N ALA A 359 -18.99 8.52 10.26
CA ALA A 359 -20.12 8.18 9.42
C ALA A 359 -19.77 8.08 7.92
N GLY A 360 -18.58 8.52 7.49
CA GLY A 360 -18.20 8.62 6.09
C GLY A 360 -19.00 9.68 5.32
N THR A 361 -19.33 10.82 5.96
CA THR A 361 -20.23 11.83 5.38
C THR A 361 -19.66 13.24 5.50
N VAL A 362 -19.96 14.06 4.49
CA VAL A 362 -19.76 15.52 4.48
C VAL A 362 -21.11 16.20 4.34
N VAL A 363 -21.44 17.14 5.23
CA VAL A 363 -22.68 17.90 5.25
C VAL A 363 -22.41 19.39 5.37
#